data_d5fb761d4bcbb19dcaa7a63eb0f5e110
#
_entry.id   d5fb761d4bcbb19dcaa7a63eb0f5e110
#
_cell.length_a   1.000
_cell.length_b   1.000
_cell.length_c   1.000
_cell.angle_alpha   90.00
_cell.angle_beta   90.00
_cell.angle_gamma   90.00
#
_symmetry.space_group_name_H-M   'P 1'
#
loop_
_entity.id
_entity.type
_entity.pdbx_description
1 polymer ?
#
loop_
_entity_poly.entity_id
_entity_poly.type
_entity_poly.pdbx_seq_one_letter_code
_entity_poly.pdbx_strand_id
1 'polypeptide(L)'
;MLWNEPNNLSHWDFELDPGWRIFSQMIQLSGQAIKAINPKLPRVLGGISPIDPGFLTNLNTQSPLSDSVDIVAVHGFPLDWNHWTIHEWPDKLAEIRAVTSLPIWISEIGVSTFGAEEVQVFGLQRSAELLTGLVPRIHWYSLFDLPKAWPATTRHREAEGSSYYRHFYMGLLKEDGTPKQAARYFPHYTPNLGICQWFHFEDHRLDTAVKVLKDLGVQHLRTGLSWADSFRLNADAWFDKQMRALDPFDVTLTFCFTPEHKGLKPHYASPPKHPEEFAAFCATMTQRYT
;
A
#
# COMPACT_ATOMS: atom_id res chain seq x y z
N MET A 1 4.19 -3.24 7.22
CA MET A 1 3.12 -3.89 6.43
C MET A 1 3.75 -5.00 5.60
N LEU A 2 3.17 -6.17 5.62
CA LEU A 2 3.65 -7.36 4.92
C LEU A 2 2.94 -7.50 3.58
N TRP A 3 3.65 -7.27 2.51
CA TRP A 3 3.21 -7.27 1.11
C TRP A 3 2.26 -6.13 0.72
N ASN A 4 1.86 -6.13 -0.56
CA ASN A 4 0.87 -5.23 -1.18
C ASN A 4 -0.04 -6.04 -2.09
N GLU A 5 -1.34 -5.90 -1.96
CA GLU A 5 -2.39 -6.52 -2.79
C GLU A 5 -2.16 -8.02 -3.11
N PRO A 6 -2.01 -8.88 -2.09
CA PRO A 6 -1.63 -10.28 -2.31
C PRO A 6 -2.68 -11.11 -3.05
N ASN A 7 -3.91 -10.63 -3.13
CA ASN A 7 -5.00 -11.25 -3.89
C ASN A 7 -5.22 -10.62 -5.27
N ASN A 8 -4.28 -9.77 -5.71
CA ASN A 8 -4.23 -9.19 -7.04
C ASN A 8 -3.08 -9.81 -7.84
N LEU A 9 -3.39 -10.38 -9.01
CA LEU A 9 -2.43 -11.09 -9.85
C LEU A 9 -1.23 -10.22 -10.28
N SER A 10 -1.38 -8.90 -10.31
CA SER A 10 -0.30 -7.96 -10.63
C SER A 10 0.72 -7.79 -9.50
N HIS A 11 0.38 -8.19 -8.26
CA HIS A 11 1.24 -8.04 -7.10
C HIS A 11 1.65 -9.37 -6.46
N TRP A 12 0.86 -10.43 -6.66
CA TRP A 12 1.18 -11.80 -6.27
C TRP A 12 0.64 -12.78 -7.30
N ASP A 13 1.54 -13.55 -7.88
CA ASP A 13 1.17 -14.55 -8.87
C ASP A 13 0.60 -15.80 -8.20
N PHE A 14 -0.69 -15.73 -7.84
CA PHE A 14 -1.38 -16.84 -7.19
C PHE A 14 -1.66 -18.02 -8.13
N GLU A 15 -1.41 -17.90 -9.44
CA GLU A 15 -1.38 -19.04 -10.36
C GLU A 15 -0.18 -19.96 -10.07
N LEU A 16 0.92 -19.38 -9.53
CA LEU A 16 2.09 -20.11 -9.06
C LEU A 16 1.96 -20.56 -7.60
N ASP A 17 1.04 -19.99 -6.85
CA ASP A 17 0.75 -20.31 -5.45
C ASP A 17 -0.76 -20.52 -5.24
N PRO A 18 -1.35 -21.58 -5.83
CA PRO A 18 -2.77 -21.86 -5.68
C PRO A 18 -3.15 -22.01 -4.20
N GLY A 19 -4.11 -21.19 -3.75
CA GLY A 19 -4.55 -21.16 -2.36
C GLY A 19 -3.63 -20.40 -1.40
N TRP A 20 -2.66 -19.59 -1.91
CA TRP A 20 -1.78 -18.71 -1.14
C TRP A 20 -0.99 -19.41 -0.02
N ARG A 21 -0.51 -20.63 -0.25
CA ARG A 21 0.24 -21.42 0.75
C ARG A 21 1.63 -20.83 1.02
N ILE A 22 2.34 -20.47 -0.05
CA ILE A 22 3.66 -19.82 0.07
C ILE A 22 3.49 -18.45 0.71
N PHE A 23 2.45 -17.70 0.32
CA PHE A 23 2.12 -16.42 0.91
C PHE A 23 1.83 -16.54 2.41
N SER A 24 0.99 -17.49 2.82
CA SER A 24 0.66 -17.73 4.23
C SER A 24 1.90 -18.04 5.07
N GLN A 25 2.76 -18.93 4.57
CA GLN A 25 4.03 -19.24 5.22
C GLN A 25 4.94 -18.00 5.32
N MET A 26 5.03 -17.24 4.24
CA MET A 26 5.87 -16.03 4.17
C MET A 26 5.44 -14.98 5.19
N ILE A 27 4.14 -14.67 5.30
CA ILE A 27 3.65 -13.69 6.30
C ILE A 27 3.81 -14.19 7.73
N GLN A 28 3.65 -15.50 7.97
CA GLN A 28 3.85 -16.09 9.28
C GLN A 28 5.32 -15.94 9.74
N LEU A 29 6.26 -16.35 8.90
CA LEU A 29 7.69 -16.22 9.20
C LEU A 29 8.10 -14.75 9.38
N SER A 30 7.61 -13.87 8.51
CA SER A 30 7.91 -12.44 8.59
C SER A 30 7.32 -11.79 9.83
N GLY A 31 6.08 -12.12 10.16
CA GLY A 31 5.42 -11.62 11.37
C GLY A 31 6.14 -12.06 12.65
N GLN A 32 6.60 -13.31 12.71
CA GLN A 32 7.40 -13.83 13.82
C GLN A 32 8.76 -13.13 13.92
N ALA A 33 9.43 -12.94 12.79
CA ALA A 33 10.74 -12.29 12.73
C ALA A 33 10.68 -10.82 13.17
N ILE A 34 9.67 -10.06 12.74
CA ILE A 34 9.45 -8.68 13.17
C ILE A 34 9.15 -8.63 14.68
N LYS A 35 8.27 -9.50 15.18
CA LYS A 35 7.88 -9.54 16.59
C LYS A 35 9.05 -9.90 17.51
N ALA A 36 9.98 -10.73 17.04
CA ALA A 36 11.18 -11.08 17.78
C ALA A 36 12.12 -9.88 17.98
N ILE A 37 12.16 -8.93 17.03
CA ILE A 37 13.00 -7.73 17.09
C ILE A 37 12.30 -6.63 17.87
N ASN A 38 11.06 -6.32 17.51
CA ASN A 38 10.26 -5.29 18.17
C ASN A 38 8.82 -5.80 18.43
N PRO A 39 8.54 -6.33 19.65
CA PRO A 39 7.24 -6.90 19.97
C PRO A 39 6.09 -5.86 20.02
N LYS A 40 6.43 -4.56 20.07
CA LYS A 40 5.46 -3.47 20.10
C LYS A 40 5.08 -2.96 18.71
N LEU A 41 5.85 -3.33 17.68
CA LEU A 41 5.59 -2.85 16.33
C LEU A 41 4.36 -3.54 15.73
N PRO A 42 3.33 -2.79 15.32
CA PRO A 42 2.16 -3.38 14.69
C PRO A 42 2.51 -4.02 13.34
N ARG A 43 2.06 -5.25 13.13
CA ARG A 43 2.23 -5.99 11.88
C ARG A 43 0.93 -5.88 11.09
N VAL A 44 0.99 -5.36 9.87
CA VAL A 44 -0.18 -5.13 9.02
C VAL A 44 -0.14 -6.08 7.84
N LEU A 45 -1.22 -6.83 7.61
CA LEU A 45 -1.39 -7.57 6.36
C LEU A 45 -1.57 -6.57 5.22
N GLY A 46 -0.83 -6.74 4.13
CA GLY A 46 -0.89 -5.85 2.96
C GLY A 46 -2.29 -5.68 2.41
N GLY A 47 -2.60 -4.49 1.94
CA GLY A 47 -3.95 -4.10 1.51
C GLY A 47 -4.58 -5.08 0.52
N ILE A 48 -5.76 -5.58 0.85
CA ILE A 48 -6.50 -6.53 0.03
C ILE A 48 -7.19 -5.75 -1.08
N SER A 49 -6.95 -6.14 -2.33
CA SER A 49 -7.55 -5.53 -3.52
C SER A 49 -7.73 -6.58 -4.64
N PRO A 50 -8.95 -6.86 -5.09
CA PRO A 50 -10.23 -6.34 -4.58
C PRO A 50 -10.49 -6.72 -3.12
N ILE A 51 -11.43 -6.01 -2.47
CA ILE A 51 -11.90 -6.38 -1.12
C ILE A 51 -12.58 -7.75 -1.23
N ASP A 52 -11.96 -8.77 -0.63
CA ASP A 52 -12.38 -10.17 -0.73
C ASP A 52 -12.28 -10.87 0.63
N PRO A 53 -13.42 -11.06 1.33
CA PRO A 53 -13.48 -11.84 2.57
C PRO A 53 -13.03 -13.29 2.40
N GLY A 54 -13.23 -13.88 1.21
CA GLY A 54 -12.85 -15.25 0.89
C GLY A 54 -11.34 -15.46 0.95
N PHE A 55 -10.56 -14.47 0.52
CA PHE A 55 -9.10 -14.49 0.65
C PHE A 55 -8.66 -14.59 2.12
N LEU A 56 -9.23 -13.76 3.01
CA LEU A 56 -8.92 -13.81 4.44
C LEU A 56 -9.32 -15.13 5.09
N THR A 57 -10.50 -15.64 4.74
CA THR A 57 -10.98 -16.94 5.20
C THR A 57 -10.00 -18.04 4.79
N ASN A 58 -9.54 -18.04 3.55
CA ASN A 58 -8.57 -19.01 3.05
C ASN A 58 -7.24 -18.94 3.84
N LEU A 59 -6.68 -17.75 4.04
CA LEU A 59 -5.46 -17.61 4.85
C LEU A 59 -5.67 -18.11 6.27
N ASN A 60 -6.79 -17.76 6.89
CA ASN A 60 -7.09 -18.15 8.28
C ASN A 60 -7.30 -19.65 8.47
N THR A 61 -7.69 -20.40 7.41
CA THR A 61 -7.76 -21.87 7.45
C THR A 61 -6.39 -22.54 7.46
N GLN A 62 -5.36 -21.87 6.98
CA GLN A 62 -3.99 -22.40 6.95
C GLN A 62 -3.24 -22.13 8.26
N SER A 63 -3.41 -20.93 8.81
CA SER A 63 -2.85 -20.50 10.09
C SER A 63 -3.67 -19.32 10.61
N PRO A 64 -3.95 -19.24 11.92
CA PRO A 64 -4.63 -18.07 12.46
C PRO A 64 -3.89 -16.76 12.08
N LEU A 65 -4.59 -15.87 11.42
CA LEU A 65 -3.99 -14.59 10.96
C LEU A 65 -3.42 -13.77 12.14
N SER A 66 -4.05 -13.85 13.32
CA SER A 66 -3.59 -13.18 14.54
C SER A 66 -2.20 -13.59 15.02
N ASP A 67 -1.70 -14.74 14.59
CA ASP A 67 -0.35 -15.18 14.92
C ASP A 67 0.71 -14.46 14.08
N SER A 68 0.30 -14.02 12.89
CA SER A 68 1.18 -13.41 11.89
C SER A 68 1.08 -11.89 11.85
N VAL A 69 -0.15 -11.33 12.00
CA VAL A 69 -0.43 -9.91 11.87
C VAL A 69 -1.36 -9.41 12.98
N ASP A 70 -1.33 -8.12 13.23
CA ASP A 70 -2.15 -7.45 14.25
C ASP A 70 -3.29 -6.64 13.60
N ILE A 71 -3.18 -6.34 12.30
CA ILE A 71 -4.07 -5.47 11.55
C ILE A 71 -4.25 -6.03 10.15
N VAL A 72 -5.47 -5.96 9.62
CA VAL A 72 -5.80 -6.22 8.22
C VAL A 72 -5.95 -4.89 7.48
N ALA A 73 -5.34 -4.75 6.31
CA ALA A 73 -5.55 -3.58 5.48
C ALA A 73 -6.34 -3.92 4.22
N VAL A 74 -7.10 -2.93 3.72
CA VAL A 74 -7.86 -3.02 2.47
C VAL A 74 -7.56 -1.83 1.58
N HIS A 75 -7.71 -2.02 0.26
CA HIS A 75 -7.66 -0.95 -0.74
C HIS A 75 -9.01 -0.82 -1.44
N GLY A 76 -9.36 0.40 -1.83
CA GLY A 76 -10.55 0.63 -2.63
C GLY A 76 -10.49 1.92 -3.42
N PHE A 77 -10.89 1.81 -4.68
CA PHE A 77 -10.88 2.89 -5.66
C PHE A 77 -12.23 2.98 -6.36
N PRO A 78 -13.29 3.31 -5.59
CA PRO A 78 -14.61 3.53 -6.16
C PRO A 78 -14.56 4.69 -7.16
N LEU A 79 -15.41 4.68 -8.18
CA LEU A 79 -15.44 5.60 -9.32
C LEU A 79 -14.33 5.40 -10.35
N ASP A 80 -13.28 4.63 -10.04
CA ASP A 80 -12.18 4.33 -10.96
C ASP A 80 -12.24 2.87 -11.43
N TRP A 81 -11.49 1.95 -10.84
CA TRP A 81 -11.47 0.55 -11.30
C TRP A 81 -12.27 -0.42 -10.43
N ASN A 82 -12.80 0.02 -9.29
CA ASN A 82 -13.76 -0.79 -8.56
C ASN A 82 -15.18 -0.59 -9.08
N HIS A 83 -15.93 -1.68 -9.19
CA HIS A 83 -17.29 -1.68 -9.73
C HIS A 83 -18.38 -1.32 -8.71
N TRP A 84 -17.99 -0.98 -7.48
CA TRP A 84 -18.90 -0.51 -6.44
C TRP A 84 -18.78 1.00 -6.25
N THR A 85 -19.84 1.61 -5.69
CA THR A 85 -19.91 3.05 -5.50
C THR A 85 -19.25 3.49 -4.19
N ILE A 86 -18.84 4.74 -4.10
CA ILE A 86 -18.21 5.29 -2.90
C ILE A 86 -19.09 5.14 -1.64
N HIS A 87 -20.40 5.09 -1.80
CA HIS A 87 -21.37 4.93 -0.69
C HIS A 87 -21.36 3.52 -0.08
N GLU A 88 -20.84 2.53 -0.79
CA GLU A 88 -20.76 1.15 -0.33
C GLU A 88 -19.56 0.86 0.59
N TRP A 89 -18.70 1.86 0.86
CA TRP A 89 -17.56 1.68 1.75
C TRP A 89 -17.91 1.05 3.11
N PRO A 90 -18.98 1.50 3.84
CA PRO A 90 -19.37 0.86 5.10
C PRO A 90 -19.70 -0.62 4.94
N ASP A 91 -20.38 -1.00 3.84
CA ASP A 91 -20.75 -2.38 3.56
C ASP A 91 -19.51 -3.22 3.25
N LYS A 92 -18.57 -2.69 2.46
CA LYS A 92 -17.27 -3.35 2.19
C LYS A 92 -16.46 -3.60 3.46
N LEU A 93 -16.47 -2.68 4.40
CA LEU A 93 -15.84 -2.88 5.71
C LEU A 93 -16.59 -3.91 6.56
N ALA A 94 -17.93 -3.94 6.48
CA ALA A 94 -18.75 -4.94 7.18
C ALA A 94 -18.48 -6.36 6.65
N GLU A 95 -18.31 -6.54 5.34
CA GLU A 95 -17.91 -7.81 4.72
C GLU A 95 -16.60 -8.35 5.32
N ILE A 96 -15.60 -7.49 5.50
CA ILE A 96 -14.31 -7.88 6.10
C ILE A 96 -14.46 -8.16 7.60
N ARG A 97 -15.21 -7.33 8.34
CA ARG A 97 -15.47 -7.56 9.78
C ARG A 97 -16.20 -8.86 10.07
N ALA A 98 -16.96 -9.38 9.12
CA ALA A 98 -17.65 -10.65 9.26
C ALA A 98 -16.69 -11.86 9.32
N VAL A 99 -15.46 -11.73 8.83
CA VAL A 99 -14.48 -12.83 8.72
C VAL A 99 -13.20 -12.60 9.54
N THR A 100 -13.03 -11.44 10.17
CA THR A 100 -11.89 -11.16 11.04
C THR A 100 -12.26 -10.25 12.20
N SER A 101 -11.69 -10.51 13.37
CA SER A 101 -11.79 -9.63 14.56
C SER A 101 -10.63 -8.63 14.65
N LEU A 102 -9.65 -8.73 13.75
CA LEU A 102 -8.52 -7.80 13.74
C LEU A 102 -8.96 -6.40 13.32
N PRO A 103 -8.32 -5.35 13.86
CA PRO A 103 -8.52 -3.98 13.38
C PRO A 103 -8.33 -3.86 11.87
N ILE A 104 -9.13 -3.01 11.22
CA ILE A 104 -9.05 -2.79 9.77
C ILE A 104 -8.49 -1.38 9.52
N TRP A 105 -7.49 -1.29 8.64
CA TRP A 105 -7.02 -0.05 8.06
C TRP A 105 -7.41 0.04 6.59
N ILE A 106 -7.58 1.25 6.08
CA ILE A 106 -7.65 1.51 4.65
C ILE A 106 -6.28 2.07 4.26
N SER A 107 -5.45 1.20 3.67
CA SER A 107 -4.08 1.57 3.36
C SER A 107 -3.90 2.20 1.98
N GLU A 108 -4.93 2.10 1.12
CA GLU A 108 -5.07 2.91 -0.08
C GLU A 108 -6.55 3.18 -0.36
N ILE A 109 -6.86 4.46 -0.59
CA ILE A 109 -8.11 4.95 -1.13
C ILE A 109 -7.80 6.12 -2.03
N GLY A 110 -8.50 6.25 -3.13
CA GLY A 110 -8.29 7.38 -4.02
C GLY A 110 -9.38 7.48 -5.07
N VAL A 111 -9.45 8.64 -5.68
CA VAL A 111 -10.27 8.96 -6.84
C VAL A 111 -9.43 9.79 -7.79
N SER A 112 -9.40 9.41 -9.07
CA SER A 112 -8.59 10.10 -10.06
C SER A 112 -9.24 11.41 -10.52
N THR A 113 -8.39 12.31 -11.02
CA THR A 113 -8.86 13.53 -11.71
C THR A 113 -9.08 13.29 -13.21
N PHE A 114 -9.11 12.03 -13.64
CA PHE A 114 -9.35 11.74 -15.05
C PHE A 114 -10.72 12.27 -15.48
N GLY A 115 -10.71 13.32 -16.28
CA GLY A 115 -11.89 14.04 -16.72
C GLY A 115 -12.18 15.35 -15.99
N ALA A 116 -12.09 15.41 -14.65
CA ALA A 116 -12.35 16.63 -13.87
C ALA A 116 -11.73 16.58 -12.46
N GLU A 117 -11.16 17.68 -12.01
CA GLU A 117 -10.60 17.77 -10.64
C GLU A 117 -11.69 17.75 -9.56
N GLU A 118 -12.88 18.21 -9.85
CA GLU A 118 -14.04 18.21 -8.94
C GLU A 118 -14.46 16.80 -8.52
N VAL A 119 -14.25 15.81 -9.38
CA VAL A 119 -14.54 14.39 -9.04
C VAL A 119 -13.60 13.90 -7.94
N GLN A 120 -12.33 14.30 -7.97
CA GLN A 120 -11.37 13.96 -6.90
C GLN A 120 -11.72 14.68 -5.60
N VAL A 121 -12.13 15.96 -5.66
CA VAL A 121 -12.60 16.71 -4.48
C VAL A 121 -13.81 16.01 -3.86
N PHE A 122 -14.81 15.68 -4.65
CA PHE A 122 -15.97 14.89 -4.17
C PHE A 122 -15.53 13.57 -3.52
N GLY A 123 -14.65 12.83 -4.19
CA GLY A 123 -14.15 11.55 -3.69
C GLY A 123 -13.43 11.68 -2.34
N LEU A 124 -12.57 12.70 -2.19
CA LEU A 124 -11.86 12.99 -0.94
C LEU A 124 -12.84 13.31 0.20
N GLN A 125 -13.73 14.26 -0.03
CA GLN A 125 -14.71 14.71 0.96
C GLN A 125 -15.63 13.57 1.38
N ARG A 126 -16.18 12.86 0.40
CA ARG A 126 -17.14 11.79 0.68
C ARG A 126 -16.50 10.59 1.35
N SER A 127 -15.28 10.23 0.99
CA SER A 127 -14.54 9.18 1.67
C SER A 127 -14.26 9.54 3.13
N ALA A 128 -13.81 10.77 3.39
CA ALA A 128 -13.56 11.24 4.74
C ALA A 128 -14.84 11.22 5.60
N GLU A 129 -15.98 11.69 5.07
CA GLU A 129 -17.27 11.67 5.76
C GLU A 129 -17.74 10.26 6.12
N LEU A 130 -17.61 9.32 5.17
CA LEU A 130 -18.11 7.95 5.37
C LEU A 130 -17.21 7.13 6.31
N LEU A 131 -15.91 7.40 6.34
CA LEU A 131 -14.92 6.50 6.94
C LEU A 131 -14.36 7.01 8.27
N THR A 132 -14.48 8.33 8.55
CA THR A 132 -14.06 8.88 9.84
C THR A 132 -14.82 8.22 10.99
N GLY A 133 -14.07 7.66 11.95
CA GLY A 133 -14.63 6.92 13.06
C GLY A 133 -14.97 5.45 12.77
N LEU A 134 -14.97 5.00 11.51
CA LEU A 134 -15.18 3.59 11.16
C LEU A 134 -13.88 2.79 11.20
N VAL A 135 -12.78 3.41 10.82
CA VAL A 135 -11.45 2.80 10.83
C VAL A 135 -10.43 3.76 11.47
N PRO A 136 -9.40 3.24 12.15
CA PRO A 136 -8.45 4.09 12.87
C PRO A 136 -7.40 4.74 11.96
N ARG A 137 -7.23 4.26 10.71
CA ARG A 137 -6.23 4.78 9.78
C ARG A 137 -6.68 4.63 8.33
N ILE A 138 -6.49 5.72 7.59
CA ILE A 138 -6.81 5.80 6.15
C ILE A 138 -5.61 6.49 5.47
N HIS A 139 -5.19 5.97 4.30
CA HIS A 139 -4.17 6.63 3.47
C HIS A 139 -4.74 6.93 2.09
N TRP A 140 -4.68 8.20 1.69
CA TRP A 140 -5.05 8.64 0.37
C TRP A 140 -3.94 8.31 -0.64
N TYR A 141 -4.27 7.67 -1.71
CA TYR A 141 -3.40 7.39 -2.85
C TYR A 141 -3.69 8.40 -3.96
N SER A 142 -2.75 9.30 -4.28
CA SER A 142 -1.38 9.46 -3.80
C SER A 142 -1.02 10.94 -3.68
N LEU A 143 0.26 11.23 -3.35
CA LEU A 143 0.74 12.61 -3.31
C LEU A 143 0.93 13.18 -4.71
N PHE A 144 1.67 12.45 -5.59
CA PHE A 144 1.92 12.86 -6.96
C PHE A 144 1.22 11.96 -7.96
N ASP A 145 0.84 12.56 -9.10
CA ASP A 145 0.52 11.79 -10.29
C ASP A 145 1.70 10.92 -10.70
N LEU A 146 1.42 9.76 -11.28
CA LEU A 146 2.46 8.93 -11.86
C LEU A 146 3.04 9.60 -13.10
N PRO A 147 4.37 9.52 -13.30
CA PRO A 147 4.99 9.97 -14.54
C PRO A 147 4.40 9.23 -15.74
N LYS A 148 4.03 9.96 -16.79
CA LYS A 148 3.50 9.34 -18.02
C LYS A 148 4.48 8.37 -18.70
N ALA A 149 5.78 8.56 -18.45
CA ALA A 149 6.85 7.66 -18.90
C ALA A 149 7.01 6.44 -17.98
N TRP A 150 6.24 6.32 -16.88
CA TRP A 150 6.34 5.18 -15.98
C TRP A 150 5.94 3.89 -16.71
N PRO A 151 6.83 2.90 -16.82
CA PRO A 151 6.46 1.64 -17.44
C PRO A 151 5.43 0.96 -16.56
N ALA A 152 4.25 0.69 -17.12
CA ALA A 152 3.25 -0.12 -16.45
C ALA A 152 3.88 -1.46 -16.05
N THR A 153 4.13 -1.62 -14.75
CA THR A 153 4.68 -2.88 -14.19
C THR A 153 3.56 -3.88 -13.94
N THR A 154 2.31 -3.44 -14.05
CA THR A 154 1.13 -4.28 -13.91
C THR A 154 0.90 -5.12 -15.16
N ARG A 155 0.28 -6.28 -15.03
CA ARG A 155 -0.15 -7.10 -16.18
C ARG A 155 -1.28 -6.44 -16.99
N HIS A 156 -1.82 -5.36 -16.49
CA HIS A 156 -2.84 -4.56 -17.16
C HIS A 156 -2.18 -3.54 -18.08
N ARG A 157 -2.66 -3.45 -19.30
CA ARG A 157 -2.25 -2.37 -20.20
C ARG A 157 -2.94 -1.09 -19.78
N GLU A 158 -2.19 -0.13 -19.28
CA GLU A 158 -2.64 1.21 -18.97
C GLU A 158 -2.74 2.04 -20.26
N ALA A 159 -3.48 1.50 -21.23
CA ALA A 159 -3.73 2.21 -22.48
C ALA A 159 -4.71 3.36 -22.23
N GLU A 160 -4.50 4.47 -22.94
CA GLU A 160 -5.42 5.61 -22.91
C GLU A 160 -6.87 5.14 -23.16
N GLY A 161 -7.81 5.61 -22.32
CA GLY A 161 -9.21 5.22 -22.36
C GLY A 161 -9.58 3.96 -21.55
N SER A 162 -8.61 3.20 -21.05
CA SER A 162 -8.88 2.11 -20.09
C SER A 162 -9.13 2.62 -18.67
N SER A 163 -9.81 1.83 -17.83
CA SER A 163 -9.97 2.17 -16.41
C SER A 163 -8.63 2.27 -15.68
N TYR A 164 -7.63 1.53 -16.11
CA TYR A 164 -6.29 1.55 -15.54
C TYR A 164 -5.50 2.81 -15.90
N TYR A 165 -5.81 3.47 -17.01
CA TYR A 165 -5.20 4.75 -17.37
C TYR A 165 -5.45 5.84 -16.34
N ARG A 166 -6.52 5.73 -15.57
CA ARG A 166 -6.86 6.64 -14.47
C ARG A 166 -5.81 6.64 -13.36
N HIS A 167 -5.03 5.57 -13.26
CA HIS A 167 -3.94 5.44 -12.30
C HIS A 167 -2.91 6.58 -12.40
N PHE A 168 -2.71 7.13 -13.59
CA PHE A 168 -1.80 8.25 -13.80
C PHE A 168 -2.28 9.58 -13.19
N TYR A 169 -3.53 9.66 -12.73
CA TYR A 169 -4.17 10.91 -12.29
C TYR A 169 -4.65 10.86 -10.83
N MET A 170 -4.07 9.98 -10.01
CA MET A 170 -4.50 9.77 -8.61
C MET A 170 -3.90 10.75 -7.62
N GLY A 171 -2.80 11.45 -7.98
CA GLY A 171 -2.09 12.38 -7.11
C GLY A 171 -2.93 13.58 -6.67
N LEU A 172 -2.65 14.12 -5.48
CA LEU A 172 -3.10 15.45 -5.06
C LEU A 172 -2.35 16.57 -5.81
N LEU A 173 -1.16 16.23 -6.30
CA LEU A 173 -0.33 17.08 -7.14
C LEU A 173 -0.15 16.42 -8.51
N LYS A 174 -0.01 17.23 -9.55
CA LYS A 174 0.42 16.78 -10.87
C LYS A 174 1.87 16.26 -10.80
N GLU A 175 2.32 15.62 -11.87
CA GLU A 175 3.68 15.08 -12.00
C GLU A 175 4.76 16.16 -11.73
N ASP A 176 4.51 17.41 -12.17
CA ASP A 176 5.40 18.55 -12.00
C ASP A 176 5.32 19.22 -10.61
N GLY A 177 4.51 18.69 -9.71
CA GLY A 177 4.28 19.23 -8.38
C GLY A 177 3.20 20.30 -8.28
N THR A 178 2.52 20.65 -9.37
CA THR A 178 1.42 21.62 -9.36
C THR A 178 0.25 21.07 -8.53
N PRO A 179 -0.22 21.76 -7.48
CA PRO A 179 -1.35 21.31 -6.68
C PRO A 179 -2.65 21.25 -7.48
N LYS A 180 -3.41 20.18 -7.31
CA LYS A 180 -4.79 20.04 -7.79
C LYS A 180 -5.77 20.60 -6.76
N GLN A 181 -7.04 20.74 -7.12
CA GLN A 181 -8.07 21.29 -6.22
C GLN A 181 -8.17 20.52 -4.91
N ALA A 182 -8.13 19.18 -4.96
CA ALA A 182 -8.25 18.33 -3.77
C ALA A 182 -7.14 18.58 -2.73
N ALA A 183 -5.94 18.98 -3.15
CA ALA A 183 -4.85 19.31 -2.24
C ALA A 183 -5.20 20.47 -1.28
N ARG A 184 -6.07 21.39 -1.69
CA ARG A 184 -6.51 22.53 -0.86
C ARG A 184 -7.44 22.10 0.28
N TYR A 185 -8.19 21.02 0.06
CA TYR A 185 -9.15 20.50 1.03
C TYR A 185 -8.54 19.46 1.95
N PHE A 186 -7.46 18.80 1.53
CA PHE A 186 -6.83 17.70 2.25
C PHE A 186 -6.48 18.05 3.72
N PRO A 187 -5.93 19.23 4.05
CA PRO A 187 -5.60 19.59 5.43
C PRO A 187 -6.78 19.58 6.41
N HIS A 188 -8.02 19.70 5.92
CA HIS A 188 -9.22 19.64 6.77
C HIS A 188 -9.52 18.24 7.30
N TYR A 189 -8.90 17.18 6.72
CA TYR A 189 -9.16 15.78 7.06
C TYR A 189 -8.03 15.11 7.82
N THR A 190 -6.89 15.76 7.98
CA THR A 190 -5.86 15.35 8.93
C THR A 190 -6.37 15.66 10.36
N PRO A 191 -6.22 14.79 11.35
CA PRO A 191 -5.26 13.70 11.50
C PRO A 191 -5.75 12.30 11.07
N ASN A 192 -6.98 12.15 10.60
CA ASN A 192 -7.55 10.83 10.30
C ASN A 192 -7.11 10.28 8.94
N LEU A 193 -6.70 11.17 8.03
CA LEU A 193 -6.31 10.85 6.66
C LEU A 193 -4.82 11.11 6.46
N GLY A 194 -4.07 10.05 6.23
CA GLY A 194 -2.67 10.07 5.81
C GLY A 194 -2.53 10.00 4.29
N ILE A 195 -1.30 9.92 3.82
CA ILE A 195 -0.95 9.77 2.41
C ILE A 195 -0.29 8.41 2.18
N CYS A 196 -0.63 7.75 1.08
CA CYS A 196 0.16 6.69 0.48
C CYS A 196 0.98 7.28 -0.66
N GLN A 197 2.31 7.23 -0.54
CA GLN A 197 3.23 7.62 -1.60
C GLN A 197 4.39 6.64 -1.66
N TRP A 198 4.52 5.98 -2.78
CA TRP A 198 5.67 5.14 -3.05
C TRP A 198 6.81 5.99 -3.63
N PHE A 199 8.00 5.89 -3.04
CA PHE A 199 9.21 6.48 -3.59
C PHE A 199 9.98 5.40 -4.36
N HIS A 200 10.14 5.58 -5.66
CA HIS A 200 10.96 4.70 -6.46
C HIS A 200 12.43 4.79 -6.05
N PHE A 201 13.22 3.81 -6.44
CA PHE A 201 14.63 3.79 -6.11
C PHE A 201 15.33 5.06 -6.61
N GLU A 202 15.99 5.79 -5.70
CA GLU A 202 16.62 7.10 -5.95
C GLU A 202 15.67 8.19 -6.46
N ASP A 203 14.40 8.16 -6.04
CA ASP A 203 13.40 9.15 -6.43
C ASP A 203 13.86 10.58 -6.05
N HIS A 204 14.10 11.39 -7.08
CA HIS A 204 14.55 12.77 -6.93
C HIS A 204 13.50 13.69 -6.29
N ARG A 205 12.22 13.26 -6.23
CA ARG A 205 11.12 14.03 -5.64
C ARG A 205 11.02 13.89 -4.12
N LEU A 206 11.84 13.02 -3.48
CA LEU A 206 11.73 12.75 -2.06
C LEU A 206 11.74 14.02 -1.20
N ASP A 207 12.72 14.92 -1.43
CA ASP A 207 12.86 16.15 -0.63
C ASP A 207 11.68 17.10 -0.85
N THR A 208 11.20 17.23 -2.10
CA THR A 208 10.01 18.01 -2.45
C THR A 208 8.76 17.40 -1.80
N ALA A 209 8.64 16.06 -1.82
CA ALA A 209 7.52 15.36 -1.18
C ALA A 209 7.46 15.63 0.32
N VAL A 210 8.59 15.55 1.02
CA VAL A 210 8.67 15.81 2.47
C VAL A 210 8.19 17.23 2.79
N LYS A 211 8.61 18.24 2.00
CA LYS A 211 8.15 19.61 2.19
C LYS A 211 6.62 19.72 2.02
N VAL A 212 6.09 19.18 0.93
CA VAL A 212 4.65 19.26 0.63
C VAL A 212 3.83 18.50 1.68
N LEU A 213 4.27 17.30 2.12
CA LEU A 213 3.60 16.55 3.16
C LEU A 213 3.50 17.34 4.48
N LYS A 214 4.56 18.06 4.86
CA LYS A 214 4.56 18.98 6.02
C LYS A 214 3.60 20.13 5.83
N ASP A 215 3.62 20.78 4.66
CA ASP A 215 2.75 21.91 4.33
C ASP A 215 1.27 21.50 4.33
N LEU A 216 0.95 20.25 3.94
CA LEU A 216 -0.38 19.67 4.02
C LEU A 216 -0.79 19.20 5.43
N GLY A 217 0.12 19.22 6.41
CA GLY A 217 -0.16 18.77 7.78
C GLY A 217 -0.28 17.26 7.92
N VAL A 218 0.29 16.49 7.00
CA VAL A 218 0.27 15.01 7.02
C VAL A 218 1.00 14.51 8.25
N GLN A 219 0.36 13.62 9.02
CA GLN A 219 0.95 12.95 10.18
C GLN A 219 1.30 11.49 9.85
N HIS A 220 0.46 10.82 9.06
CA HIS A 220 0.61 9.41 8.72
C HIS A 220 0.99 9.25 7.25
N LEU A 221 2.08 8.54 7.01
CA LEU A 221 2.55 8.26 5.66
C LEU A 221 2.69 6.75 5.46
N ARG A 222 2.13 6.23 4.38
CA ARG A 222 2.44 4.87 3.92
C ARG A 222 3.38 4.95 2.72
N THR A 223 4.48 4.22 2.81
CA THR A 223 5.46 4.05 1.74
C THR A 223 6.00 2.63 1.75
N GLY A 224 7.01 2.33 0.93
CA GLY A 224 7.57 1.00 0.85
C GLY A 224 9.09 0.96 0.78
N LEU A 225 9.62 -0.19 1.22
CA LEU A 225 10.97 -0.63 0.93
C LEU A 225 10.86 -1.94 0.14
N SER A 226 11.29 -1.90 -1.11
CA SER A 226 11.21 -3.05 -2.00
C SER A 226 12.31 -4.06 -1.68
N TRP A 227 11.94 -5.32 -1.43
CA TRP A 227 12.90 -6.41 -1.29
C TRP A 227 13.72 -6.59 -2.57
N ALA A 228 13.09 -6.43 -3.74
CA ALA A 228 13.81 -6.48 -5.01
C ALA A 228 14.86 -5.37 -5.13
N ASP A 229 14.56 -4.16 -4.64
CA ASP A 229 15.51 -3.05 -4.68
C ASP A 229 16.67 -3.21 -3.69
N SER A 230 16.53 -4.02 -2.63
CA SER A 230 17.61 -4.27 -1.67
C SER A 230 18.85 -4.94 -2.29
N PHE A 231 18.73 -5.48 -3.51
CA PHE A 231 19.82 -6.06 -4.28
C PHE A 231 20.47 -5.09 -5.26
N ARG A 232 19.99 -3.85 -5.32
CA ARG A 232 20.59 -2.82 -6.18
C ARG A 232 21.85 -2.22 -5.56
N LEU A 233 22.72 -1.72 -6.40
CA LEU A 233 23.87 -0.94 -5.94
C LEU A 233 23.36 0.27 -5.12
N ASN A 234 23.99 0.55 -3.97
CA ASN A 234 23.62 1.62 -3.06
C ASN A 234 22.22 1.52 -2.41
N ALA A 235 21.59 0.34 -2.41
CA ALA A 235 20.27 0.15 -1.83
C ALA A 235 20.19 0.63 -0.37
N ASP A 236 21.16 0.25 0.45
CA ASP A 236 21.24 0.66 1.86
C ASP A 236 21.30 2.18 2.02
N ALA A 237 22.11 2.84 1.21
CA ALA A 237 22.25 4.30 1.26
C ALA A 237 20.95 5.01 0.85
N TRP A 238 20.24 4.45 -0.14
CA TRP A 238 18.93 4.95 -0.55
C TRP A 238 17.88 4.76 0.54
N PHE A 239 17.77 3.57 1.13
CA PHE A 239 16.82 3.30 2.21
C PHE A 239 17.08 4.20 3.42
N ASP A 240 18.34 4.38 3.80
CA ASP A 240 18.71 5.31 4.87
C ASP A 240 18.37 6.76 4.57
N LYS A 241 18.60 7.20 3.33
CA LYS A 241 18.20 8.54 2.88
C LYS A 241 16.69 8.71 2.98
N GLN A 242 15.92 7.74 2.46
CA GLN A 242 14.46 7.77 2.49
C GLN A 242 13.96 7.81 3.94
N MET A 243 14.42 6.91 4.80
CA MET A 243 13.94 6.83 6.19
C MET A 243 14.30 8.08 7.00
N ARG A 244 15.53 8.61 6.86
CA ARG A 244 15.90 9.89 7.51
C ARG A 244 15.03 11.06 7.04
N ALA A 245 14.70 11.14 5.76
CA ALA A 245 13.85 12.20 5.22
C ALA A 245 12.41 12.10 5.76
N LEU A 246 11.93 10.89 6.03
CA LEU A 246 10.58 10.59 6.48
C LEU A 246 10.42 10.54 8.01
N ASP A 247 11.49 10.72 8.78
CA ASP A 247 11.49 10.74 10.26
C ASP A 247 10.41 11.65 10.90
N PRO A 248 10.01 12.79 10.30
CA PRO A 248 8.94 13.63 10.85
C PRO A 248 7.53 13.02 10.84
N PHE A 249 7.32 11.87 10.20
CA PHE A 249 6.00 11.25 9.99
C PHE A 249 5.88 9.93 10.74
N ASP A 250 4.65 9.55 11.12
CA ASP A 250 4.32 8.18 11.51
C ASP A 250 4.24 7.32 10.24
N VAL A 251 5.31 6.55 9.98
CA VAL A 251 5.50 5.85 8.72
C VAL A 251 5.03 4.40 8.81
N THR A 252 4.08 4.03 7.97
CA THR A 252 3.74 2.63 7.70
C THR A 252 4.61 2.12 6.55
N LEU A 253 5.64 1.32 6.86
CA LEU A 253 6.49 0.71 5.86
C LEU A 253 5.88 -0.56 5.27
N THR A 254 5.77 -0.61 3.96
CA THR A 254 5.36 -1.80 3.21
C THR A 254 6.60 -2.52 2.68
N PHE A 255 6.76 -3.79 3.04
CA PHE A 255 7.77 -4.69 2.50
C PHE A 255 7.15 -5.57 1.43
N CYS A 256 7.63 -5.54 0.21
CA CYS A 256 7.09 -6.32 -0.91
C CYS A 256 8.09 -6.46 -2.07
N PHE A 257 7.64 -7.14 -3.11
CA PHE A 257 8.32 -7.40 -4.38
C PHE A 257 9.50 -8.37 -4.30
N THR A 258 9.29 -9.53 -4.89
CA THR A 258 10.31 -10.58 -4.96
C THR A 258 11.41 -10.20 -5.95
N PRO A 259 12.69 -10.29 -5.56
CA PRO A 259 13.79 -10.21 -6.53
C PRO A 259 13.64 -11.30 -7.60
N GLU A 260 13.85 -10.97 -8.87
CA GLU A 260 13.63 -11.90 -9.98
C GLU A 260 14.37 -13.24 -9.82
N HIS A 261 15.61 -13.20 -9.33
CA HIS A 261 16.42 -14.41 -9.14
C HIS A 261 15.97 -15.27 -7.94
N LYS A 262 15.14 -14.74 -7.05
CA LYS A 262 14.58 -15.44 -5.88
C LYS A 262 13.14 -15.93 -6.09
N GLY A 263 12.47 -15.46 -7.12
CA GLY A 263 11.12 -15.90 -7.46
C GLY A 263 11.06 -17.29 -8.10
N LEU A 264 9.92 -17.95 -8.01
CA LEU A 264 9.63 -19.18 -8.79
C LEU A 264 9.74 -18.91 -10.30
N LYS A 265 9.39 -17.69 -10.71
CA LYS A 265 9.64 -17.13 -12.07
C LYS A 265 10.32 -15.77 -11.93
N PRO A 266 11.07 -15.31 -12.97
CA PRO A 266 11.77 -14.03 -12.92
C PRO A 266 10.80 -12.85 -13.11
N HIS A 267 10.02 -12.56 -12.07
CA HIS A 267 9.05 -11.48 -12.04
C HIS A 267 8.81 -11.02 -10.60
N TYR A 268 8.70 -9.72 -10.35
CA TYR A 268 8.57 -9.14 -9.01
C TYR A 268 7.31 -9.60 -8.23
N ALA A 269 6.23 -9.99 -8.91
CA ALA A 269 5.03 -10.54 -8.28
C ALA A 269 5.09 -12.06 -8.09
N SER A 270 6.19 -12.71 -8.47
CA SER A 270 6.35 -14.15 -8.30
C SER A 270 6.49 -14.51 -6.82
N PRO A 271 5.83 -15.56 -6.34
CA PRO A 271 6.13 -16.13 -5.02
C PRO A 271 7.62 -16.46 -4.90
N PRO A 272 8.25 -16.22 -3.74
CA PRO A 272 9.65 -16.58 -3.54
C PRO A 272 9.84 -18.08 -3.45
N LYS A 273 11.01 -18.57 -3.88
CA LYS A 273 11.43 -19.97 -3.69
C LYS A 273 11.61 -20.31 -2.21
N HIS A 274 12.06 -19.34 -1.44
CA HIS A 274 12.44 -19.43 -0.03
C HIS A 274 11.77 -18.29 0.76
N PRO A 275 10.55 -18.50 1.31
CA PRO A 275 9.82 -17.49 2.09
C PRO A 275 10.59 -16.93 3.28
N GLU A 276 11.48 -17.73 3.88
CA GLU A 276 12.35 -17.36 4.98
C GLU A 276 13.33 -16.22 4.63
N GLU A 277 13.69 -16.08 3.36
CA GLU A 277 14.57 -14.98 2.92
C GLU A 277 13.85 -13.62 2.94
N PHE A 278 12.56 -13.61 2.61
CA PHE A 278 11.74 -12.40 2.78
C PHE A 278 11.57 -12.05 4.27
N ALA A 279 11.37 -13.05 5.11
CA ALA A 279 11.31 -12.85 6.56
C ALA A 279 12.61 -12.28 7.12
N ALA A 280 13.77 -12.75 6.64
CA ALA A 280 15.08 -12.20 7.00
C ALA A 280 15.24 -10.74 6.54
N PHE A 281 14.77 -10.39 5.34
CA PHE A 281 14.73 -9.00 4.88
C PHE A 281 13.85 -8.13 5.80
N CYS A 282 12.64 -8.58 6.13
CA CYS A 282 11.76 -7.86 7.06
C CYS A 282 12.41 -7.64 8.42
N ALA A 283 13.08 -8.67 8.97
CA ALA A 283 13.83 -8.58 10.22
C ALA A 283 14.95 -7.53 10.15
N THR A 284 15.75 -7.57 9.10
CA THR A 284 16.86 -6.62 8.90
C THR A 284 16.36 -5.18 8.82
N MET A 285 15.30 -4.93 8.05
CA MET A 285 14.72 -3.59 7.91
C MET A 285 14.07 -3.13 9.22
N THR A 286 13.42 -4.03 9.96
CA THR A 286 12.87 -3.71 11.29
C THR A 286 13.98 -3.33 12.25
N GLN A 287 15.03 -4.11 12.36
CA GLN A 287 16.16 -3.81 13.25
C GLN A 287 16.86 -2.49 12.92
N ARG A 288 16.88 -2.11 11.63
CA ARG A 288 17.56 -0.91 11.17
C ARG A 288 16.78 0.36 11.42
N TYR A 289 15.43 0.30 11.40
CA TYR A 289 14.57 1.49 11.35
C TYR A 289 13.54 1.59 12.50
N THR A 290 13.65 0.78 13.57
CA THR A 290 12.74 0.87 14.72
C THR A 290 13.42 0.94 16.08
#